data_0afd8404c762b7672d65235c851594f8
#
_entry.id   0afd8404c762b7672d65235c851594f8
#
_cell.length_a   1.000
_cell.length_b   1.000
_cell.length_c   1.000
_cell.angle_alpha   90.00
_cell.angle_beta   90.00
_cell.angle_gamma   90.00
#
_symmetry.space_group_name_H-M   'P 1'
#
loop_
_entity.id
_entity.type
_entity.pdbx_description
1 polymer ?
#
loop_
_entity_poly.entity_id
_entity_poly.type
_entity_poly.pdbx_seq_one_letter_code
_entity_poly.pdbx_strand_id
1 'polypeptide(L)'
;MLVFHHPGLPPTANNAYVNLPRGGRRLSKEGEKYKNETLAYFARNYRTELMTFKKNTPYLVVMSFFFDSIENKGWTTGDAKTRYKIFDATNRPKLLEDVLKDAAGIDDSQNLDVYLRKRSVKDCQFFTPYVPHRQEHVDIYIWDLDKEANPFDGAFRSHT
;
A
#
# COMPACT_ATOMS: atom_id res chain seq x y z
N MET A 1 10.07 -12.73 4.91
CA MET A 1 9.10 -11.84 4.23
C MET A 1 7.69 -12.13 4.74
N LEU A 2 6.94 -11.10 5.10
CA LEU A 2 5.51 -11.14 5.45
C LEU A 2 4.69 -10.57 4.30
N VAL A 3 3.47 -11.09 4.10
CA VAL A 3 2.58 -10.64 3.03
C VAL A 3 1.19 -10.39 3.61
N PHE A 4 0.68 -9.18 3.38
CA PHE A 4 -0.66 -8.77 3.77
C PHE A 4 -1.46 -8.45 2.52
N HIS A 5 -2.63 -9.04 2.39
CA HIS A 5 -3.59 -8.71 1.35
C HIS A 5 -4.74 -7.95 1.98
N HIS A 6 -5.15 -6.85 1.40
CA HIS A 6 -6.28 -6.06 1.87
C HIS A 6 -7.25 -5.78 0.72
N PRO A 7 -8.54 -6.16 0.85
CA PRO A 7 -9.54 -5.87 -0.16
C PRO A 7 -9.86 -4.36 -0.19
N GLY A 8 -9.90 -3.80 -1.39
CA GLY A 8 -10.11 -2.38 -1.62
C GLY A 8 -8.84 -1.55 -1.51
N LEU A 9 -8.93 -0.34 -2.03
CA LEU A 9 -7.84 0.63 -2.07
C LEU A 9 -8.01 1.70 -1.00
N PRO A 10 -6.92 2.20 -0.39
CA PRO A 10 -7.02 3.36 0.47
C PRO A 10 -7.52 4.57 -0.33
N PRO A 11 -8.31 5.46 0.27
CA PRO A 11 -8.67 6.73 -0.34
C PRO A 11 -7.41 7.53 -0.65
N THR A 12 -7.50 8.42 -1.64
CA THR A 12 -6.39 9.35 -1.92
C THR A 12 -6.16 10.28 -0.73
N ALA A 13 -4.96 10.84 -0.56
CA ALA A 13 -4.67 11.73 0.55
C ALA A 13 -5.63 12.93 0.61
N ASN A 14 -6.09 13.41 -0.55
CA ASN A 14 -7.07 14.51 -0.59
C ASN A 14 -8.43 14.10 -0.04
N ASN A 15 -8.82 12.84 -0.14
CA ASN A 15 -10.06 12.30 0.41
C ASN A 15 -9.88 11.76 1.84
N ALA A 16 -8.67 11.26 2.14
CA ALA A 16 -8.37 10.68 3.45
C ALA A 16 -8.19 11.73 4.54
N TYR A 17 -7.74 12.94 4.18
CA TYR A 17 -7.40 14.00 5.15
C TYR A 17 -8.10 15.30 4.83
N VAL A 18 -8.44 16.04 5.87
CA VAL A 18 -8.95 17.42 5.80
C VAL A 18 -7.96 18.38 6.46
N ASN A 19 -7.72 19.51 5.82
CA ASN A 19 -6.88 20.56 6.38
C ASN A 19 -7.62 21.30 7.51
N LEU A 20 -6.90 21.64 8.55
CA LEU A 20 -7.43 22.43 9.66
C LEU A 20 -7.17 23.93 9.43
N PRO A 21 -8.08 24.82 9.86
CA PRO A 21 -7.93 26.26 9.66
C PRO A 21 -6.65 26.86 10.27
N ARG A 22 -6.14 26.28 11.35
CA ARG A 22 -4.93 26.70 12.06
C ARG A 22 -3.68 25.93 11.66
N GLY A 23 -3.70 25.25 10.52
CA GLY A 23 -2.64 24.36 10.05
C GLY A 23 -2.82 22.93 10.59
N GLY A 24 -2.08 21.98 9.97
CA GLY A 24 -2.22 20.56 10.25
C GLY A 24 -3.33 19.88 9.45
N ARG A 25 -3.41 18.56 9.61
CA ARG A 25 -4.39 17.69 8.93
C ARG A 25 -4.99 16.72 9.93
N ARG A 26 -6.24 16.38 9.74
CA ARG A 26 -6.90 15.26 10.43
C ARG A 26 -7.51 14.31 9.41
N LEU A 27 -7.80 13.09 9.82
CA LEU A 27 -8.55 12.16 8.97
C LEU A 27 -9.94 12.72 8.67
N SER A 28 -10.38 12.52 7.43
CA SER A 28 -11.76 12.71 7.03
C SER A 28 -12.60 11.53 7.55
N LYS A 29 -13.92 11.63 7.43
CA LYS A 29 -14.82 10.50 7.75
C LYS A 29 -14.50 9.25 6.89
N GLU A 30 -14.14 9.46 5.62
CA GLU A 30 -13.74 8.38 4.70
C GLU A 30 -12.40 7.76 5.14
N GLY A 31 -11.41 8.59 5.49
CA GLY A 31 -10.13 8.13 6.00
C GLY A 31 -10.24 7.35 7.31
N GLU A 32 -11.05 7.85 8.26
CA GLU A 32 -11.32 7.15 9.53
C GLU A 32 -12.02 5.81 9.32
N LYS A 33 -13.02 5.79 8.45
CA LYS A 33 -13.73 4.55 8.09
C LYS A 33 -12.75 3.52 7.53
N TYR A 34 -11.99 3.89 6.50
CA TYR A 34 -11.00 3.00 5.88
C TYR A 34 -10.00 2.49 6.91
N LYS A 35 -9.44 3.38 7.74
CA LYS A 35 -8.48 3.01 8.79
C LYS A 35 -9.05 1.97 9.75
N ASN A 36 -10.24 2.21 10.28
CA ASN A 36 -10.88 1.31 11.24
C ASN A 36 -11.22 -0.06 10.63
N GLU A 37 -11.74 -0.07 9.39
CA GLU A 37 -12.05 -1.31 8.67
C GLU A 37 -10.78 -2.11 8.37
N THR A 38 -9.69 -1.44 7.98
CA THR A 38 -8.40 -2.08 7.69
C THR A 38 -7.76 -2.63 8.98
N LEU A 39 -7.78 -1.88 10.08
CA LEU A 39 -7.30 -2.36 11.37
C LEU A 39 -8.06 -3.60 11.84
N ALA A 40 -9.40 -3.59 11.74
CA ALA A 40 -10.23 -4.75 12.10
C ALA A 40 -9.95 -5.95 11.19
N TYR A 41 -9.75 -5.71 9.89
CA TYR A 41 -9.40 -6.75 8.93
C TYR A 41 -8.04 -7.37 9.24
N PHE A 42 -7.02 -6.57 9.51
CA PHE A 42 -5.69 -7.06 9.86
C PHE A 42 -5.67 -7.81 11.18
N ALA A 43 -6.33 -7.29 12.20
CA ALA A 43 -6.43 -7.98 13.49
C ALA A 43 -7.11 -9.34 13.40
N ARG A 44 -8.07 -9.51 12.47
CA ARG A 44 -8.78 -10.77 12.26
C ARG A 44 -7.95 -11.78 11.46
N ASN A 45 -7.28 -11.32 10.40
CA ASN A 45 -6.69 -12.21 9.40
C ASN A 45 -5.17 -12.40 9.55
N TYR A 46 -4.47 -11.48 10.23
CA TYR A 46 -3.00 -11.42 10.28
C TYR A 46 -2.47 -11.20 11.70
N ARG A 47 -3.22 -11.59 12.73
CA ARG A 47 -2.84 -11.37 14.13
C ARG A 47 -1.46 -11.94 14.45
N THR A 48 -1.17 -13.15 13.99
CA THR A 48 0.10 -13.82 14.26
C THR A 48 1.27 -13.07 13.60
N GLU A 49 1.09 -12.68 12.34
CA GLU A 49 2.09 -11.94 11.58
C GLU A 49 2.36 -10.57 12.20
N LEU A 50 1.31 -9.86 12.62
CA LEU A 50 1.44 -8.56 13.28
C LEU A 50 2.24 -8.63 14.59
N MET A 51 2.16 -9.74 15.33
CA MET A 51 2.91 -9.93 16.56
C MET A 51 4.41 -10.21 16.32
N THR A 52 4.84 -10.46 15.10
CA THR A 52 6.25 -10.72 14.78
C THR A 52 7.08 -9.45 14.60
N PHE A 53 6.43 -8.30 14.45
CA PHE A 53 7.12 -7.01 14.29
C PHE A 53 7.84 -6.58 15.57
N LYS A 54 9.00 -5.99 15.39
CA LYS A 54 9.84 -5.53 16.49
C LYS A 54 10.15 -4.05 16.35
N LYS A 55 10.21 -3.37 17.49
CA LYS A 55 10.70 -2.00 17.54
C LYS A 55 12.18 -1.97 17.14
N ASN A 56 12.59 -0.90 16.49
CA ASN A 56 13.97 -0.64 16.07
C ASN A 56 14.52 -1.64 15.02
N THR A 57 13.68 -2.41 14.37
CA THR A 57 14.06 -3.26 13.25
C THR A 57 13.87 -2.49 11.94
N PRO A 58 14.87 -2.46 11.05
CA PRO A 58 14.71 -1.85 9.75
C PRO A 58 13.86 -2.73 8.83
N TYR A 59 12.90 -2.13 8.15
CA TYR A 59 12.00 -2.83 7.22
C TYR A 59 12.12 -2.29 5.80
N LEU A 60 11.99 -3.20 4.83
CA LEU A 60 11.66 -2.89 3.46
C LEU A 60 10.16 -3.13 3.28
N VAL A 61 9.46 -2.13 2.78
CA VAL A 61 8.01 -2.20 2.54
C VAL A 61 7.73 -2.03 1.05
N VAL A 62 7.01 -2.97 0.46
CA VAL A 62 6.53 -2.86 -0.93
C VAL A 62 5.02 -2.85 -0.92
N MET A 63 4.41 -1.79 -1.44
CA MET A 63 2.96 -1.66 -1.57
C MET A 63 2.57 -1.76 -3.04
N SER A 64 1.82 -2.79 -3.39
CA SER A 64 1.30 -3.01 -4.75
C SER A 64 -0.19 -2.70 -4.78
N PHE A 65 -0.56 -1.64 -5.47
CA PHE A 65 -1.95 -1.21 -5.65
C PHE A 65 -2.50 -1.78 -6.95
N PHE A 66 -3.53 -2.60 -6.84
CA PHE A 66 -4.19 -3.24 -7.97
C PHE A 66 -5.48 -2.51 -8.31
N PHE A 67 -5.55 -1.97 -9.52
CA PHE A 67 -6.68 -1.23 -10.05
C PHE A 67 -7.40 -2.05 -11.12
N ASP A 68 -8.71 -1.90 -11.27
CA ASP A 68 -9.50 -2.54 -12.32
C ASP A 68 -8.91 -2.26 -13.71
N SER A 69 -8.46 -1.05 -13.94
CA SER A 69 -7.75 -0.66 -15.15
C SER A 69 -6.78 0.49 -14.87
N ILE A 70 -5.56 0.35 -15.34
CA ILE A 70 -4.53 1.39 -15.30
C ILE A 70 -4.48 2.22 -16.59
N GLU A 71 -5.16 1.78 -17.65
CA GLU A 71 -5.21 2.49 -18.92
C GLU A 71 -6.49 3.30 -19.08
N ASN A 72 -6.40 4.42 -19.79
CA ASN A 72 -7.56 5.21 -20.17
C ASN A 72 -8.38 4.50 -21.25
N LYS A 73 -9.69 4.42 -21.09
CA LYS A 73 -10.58 3.72 -22.00
C LYS A 73 -10.50 4.22 -23.44
N GLY A 74 -10.28 5.52 -23.63
CA GLY A 74 -10.17 6.12 -24.94
C GLY A 74 -8.77 6.09 -25.56
N TRP A 75 -7.79 5.39 -24.97
CA TRP A 75 -6.42 5.40 -25.48
C TRP A 75 -6.31 4.75 -26.87
N THR A 76 -6.94 3.61 -27.05
CA THR A 76 -6.91 2.86 -28.33
C THR A 76 -7.66 3.57 -29.44
N THR A 77 -8.63 4.42 -29.13
CA THR A 77 -9.41 5.22 -30.10
C THR A 77 -8.82 6.62 -30.33
N GLY A 78 -7.78 7.00 -29.57
CA GLY A 78 -7.17 8.33 -29.67
C GLY A 78 -7.93 9.44 -28.93
N ASP A 79 -9.01 9.10 -28.20
CA ASP A 79 -9.81 10.09 -27.46
C ASP A 79 -9.16 10.51 -26.15
N ALA A 80 -8.26 9.68 -25.59
CA ALA A 80 -7.55 9.99 -24.36
C ALA A 80 -6.20 10.66 -24.65
N LYS A 81 -5.91 11.75 -23.95
CA LYS A 81 -4.63 12.46 -24.05
C LYS A 81 -3.42 11.66 -23.55
N THR A 82 -3.64 10.73 -22.63
CA THR A 82 -2.60 9.90 -22.03
C THR A 82 -3.02 8.44 -22.01
N ARG A 83 -2.05 7.53 -22.21
CA ARG A 83 -2.29 6.09 -22.14
C ARG A 83 -2.71 5.65 -20.75
N TYR A 84 -1.98 6.10 -19.74
CA TYR A 84 -2.23 5.69 -18.38
C TYR A 84 -3.05 6.71 -17.62
N LYS A 85 -3.99 6.22 -16.82
CA LYS A 85 -4.75 7.04 -15.90
C LYS A 85 -3.80 7.73 -14.93
N ILE A 86 -4.06 9.00 -14.67
CA ILE A 86 -3.35 9.76 -13.64
C ILE A 86 -3.87 9.29 -12.29
N PHE A 87 -3.23 8.25 -11.75
CA PHE A 87 -3.44 7.85 -10.36
C PHE A 87 -2.31 8.40 -9.53
N ASP A 88 -2.66 9.10 -8.51
CA ASP A 88 -1.69 9.52 -7.52
C ASP A 88 -1.42 8.35 -6.55
N ALA A 89 -0.54 7.43 -6.99
CA ALA A 89 -0.14 6.31 -6.16
C ALA A 89 0.64 6.78 -4.93
N THR A 90 1.30 7.94 -5.01
CA THR A 90 2.11 8.48 -3.91
C THR A 90 1.28 9.05 -2.78
N ASN A 91 0.02 9.38 -3.03
CA ASN A 91 -0.90 9.92 -2.01
C ASN A 91 -1.71 8.84 -1.26
N ARG A 92 -1.57 7.56 -1.60
CA ARG A 92 -2.31 6.46 -0.95
C ARG A 92 -1.52 5.77 0.17
N PRO A 93 -0.18 5.65 0.09
CA PRO A 93 0.61 4.88 1.06
C PRO A 93 0.51 5.40 2.49
N LYS A 94 0.46 6.73 2.67
CA LYS A 94 0.49 7.34 4.01
C LYS A 94 -0.57 6.79 4.96
N LEU A 95 -1.80 6.61 4.48
CA LEU A 95 -2.86 6.05 5.32
C LEU A 95 -2.59 4.57 5.67
N LEU A 96 -2.00 3.79 4.74
CA LEU A 96 -1.58 2.41 5.02
C LEU A 96 -0.42 2.34 6.01
N GLU A 97 0.56 3.23 5.92
CA GLU A 97 1.64 3.34 6.90
C GLU A 97 1.09 3.65 8.29
N ASP A 98 0.14 4.60 8.39
CA ASP A 98 -0.54 4.91 9.65
C ASP A 98 -1.31 3.69 10.20
N VAL A 99 -1.92 2.88 9.33
CA VAL A 99 -2.59 1.63 9.71
C VAL A 99 -1.58 0.59 10.20
N LEU A 100 -0.46 0.39 9.49
CA LEU A 100 0.59 -0.55 9.90
C LEU A 100 1.23 -0.14 11.24
N LYS A 101 1.43 1.16 11.44
CA LYS A 101 1.89 1.70 12.72
C LYS A 101 0.95 1.32 13.86
N ASP A 102 -0.34 1.55 13.69
CA ASP A 102 -1.33 1.26 14.73
C ASP A 102 -1.55 -0.25 14.93
N ALA A 103 -1.46 -1.04 13.86
CA ALA A 103 -1.69 -2.49 13.91
C ALA A 103 -0.49 -3.28 14.46
N ALA A 104 0.72 -2.91 14.07
CA ALA A 104 1.94 -3.68 14.31
C ALA A 104 2.97 -2.93 15.17
N GLY A 105 2.75 -1.65 15.46
CA GLY A 105 3.71 -0.80 16.18
C GLY A 105 4.95 -0.46 15.34
N ILE A 106 4.86 -0.55 14.00
CA ILE A 106 5.93 -0.14 13.09
C ILE A 106 5.85 1.38 12.91
N ASP A 107 6.88 2.09 13.37
CA ASP A 107 7.02 3.50 13.05
C ASP A 107 7.51 3.66 11.60
N ASP A 108 7.02 4.71 10.89
CA ASP A 108 7.46 5.00 9.53
C ASP A 108 8.97 5.27 9.43
N SER A 109 9.60 5.70 10.51
CA SER A 109 11.07 5.82 10.61
C SER A 109 11.82 4.48 10.51
N GLN A 110 11.14 3.35 10.70
CA GLN A 110 11.71 2.01 10.54
C GLN A 110 11.66 1.50 9.10
N ASN A 111 10.88 2.17 8.22
CA ASN A 111 10.79 1.83 6.81
C ASN A 111 11.97 2.46 6.06
N LEU A 112 13.10 1.76 6.00
CA LEU A 112 14.30 2.26 5.31
C LEU A 112 14.10 2.35 3.80
N ASP A 113 13.37 1.38 3.23
CA ASP A 113 13.04 1.36 1.81
C ASP A 113 11.53 1.17 1.63
N VAL A 114 10.93 2.03 0.80
CA VAL A 114 9.51 1.92 0.43
C VAL A 114 9.36 1.92 -1.08
N TYR A 115 8.82 0.84 -1.62
CA TYR A 115 8.54 0.71 -3.05
C TYR A 115 7.04 0.71 -3.31
N LEU A 116 6.61 1.56 -4.24
CA LEU A 116 5.23 1.67 -4.65
C LEU A 116 5.04 1.10 -6.06
N ARG A 117 4.09 0.20 -6.21
CA ARG A 117 3.80 -0.44 -7.49
C ARG A 117 2.33 -0.22 -7.87
N LYS A 118 2.14 0.13 -9.11
CA LYS A 118 0.82 0.23 -9.75
C LYS A 118 0.61 -0.96 -10.66
N ARG A 119 -0.48 -1.68 -10.50
CA ARG A 119 -0.80 -2.89 -11.26
C ARG A 119 -2.26 -2.88 -11.71
N SER A 120 -2.56 -3.62 -12.78
CA SER A 120 -3.92 -3.99 -13.08
C SER A 120 -4.30 -5.24 -12.28
N VAL A 121 -5.56 -5.37 -11.88
CA VAL A 121 -6.08 -6.61 -11.29
C VAL A 121 -5.90 -7.82 -12.21
N LYS A 122 -5.79 -7.58 -13.53
CA LYS A 122 -5.49 -8.62 -14.52
C LYS A 122 -4.09 -9.20 -14.39
N ASP A 123 -3.16 -8.42 -13.82
CA ASP A 123 -1.75 -8.83 -13.63
C ASP A 123 -1.54 -9.52 -12.28
N CYS A 124 -2.58 -9.66 -11.48
CA CYS A 124 -2.51 -10.36 -10.20
C CYS A 124 -2.32 -11.86 -10.43
N GLN A 125 -1.12 -12.36 -10.12
CA GLN A 125 -0.76 -13.78 -10.27
C GLN A 125 -1.06 -14.61 -9.02
N PHE A 126 -1.39 -13.96 -7.90
CA PHE A 126 -1.59 -14.63 -6.63
C PHE A 126 -3.07 -14.79 -6.31
N PHE A 127 -3.49 -16.03 -6.29
CA PHE A 127 -4.80 -16.44 -5.80
C PHE A 127 -4.72 -16.55 -4.28
N THR A 128 -5.20 -15.52 -3.57
CA THR A 128 -5.41 -15.66 -2.14
C THR A 128 -6.89 -15.90 -1.87
N PRO A 129 -7.24 -16.76 -0.91
CA PRO A 129 -8.65 -17.01 -0.56
C PRO A 129 -9.35 -15.78 0.00
N TYR A 130 -8.60 -14.70 0.30
CA TYR A 130 -9.10 -13.52 0.98
C TYR A 130 -9.49 -12.36 0.05
N VAL A 131 -9.03 -12.36 -1.21
CA VAL A 131 -9.39 -11.31 -2.18
C VAL A 131 -10.10 -11.96 -3.36
N PRO A 132 -11.38 -11.64 -3.58
CA PRO A 132 -12.10 -12.10 -4.76
C PRO A 132 -11.36 -11.66 -6.03
N HIS A 133 -11.19 -12.58 -6.97
CA HIS A 133 -10.58 -12.29 -8.26
C HIS A 133 -11.16 -11.03 -8.91
N ARG A 134 -10.28 -10.19 -9.43
CA ARG A 134 -10.61 -8.99 -10.20
C ARG A 134 -11.24 -7.84 -9.42
N GLN A 135 -11.08 -7.80 -8.12
CA GLN A 135 -11.43 -6.60 -7.35
C GLN A 135 -10.18 -5.76 -7.07
N GLU A 136 -10.38 -4.45 -6.97
CA GLU A 136 -9.32 -3.54 -6.53
C GLU A 136 -8.87 -3.89 -5.13
N HIS A 137 -7.56 -3.96 -4.91
CA HIS A 137 -6.95 -4.34 -3.64
C HIS A 137 -5.54 -3.78 -3.51
N VAL A 138 -4.96 -3.95 -2.34
CA VAL A 138 -3.55 -3.69 -2.09
C VAL A 138 -2.87 -4.90 -1.47
N ASP A 139 -1.67 -5.21 -1.98
CA ASP A 139 -0.76 -6.17 -1.39
C ASP A 139 0.41 -5.43 -0.75
N ILE A 140 0.72 -5.79 0.48
CA ILE A 140 1.82 -5.22 1.24
C ILE A 140 2.81 -6.34 1.56
N TYR A 141 4.04 -6.16 1.12
CA TYR A 141 5.14 -7.09 1.39
C TYR A 141 6.12 -6.40 2.31
N ILE A 142 6.53 -7.08 3.39
CA ILE A 142 7.44 -6.53 4.38
C ILE A 142 8.58 -7.50 4.65
N TRP A 143 9.82 -7.04 4.51
CA TRP A 143 11.04 -7.76 4.83
C TRP A 143 11.67 -7.17 6.09
N ASP A 144 12.08 -8.04 6.99
CA ASP A 144 12.91 -7.73 8.15
C ASP A 144 14.38 -7.70 7.67
N LEU A 145 14.94 -6.50 7.49
CA LEU A 145 16.29 -6.33 6.93
C LEU A 145 17.42 -6.73 7.89
N ASP A 146 17.13 -6.99 9.15
CA ASP A 146 18.09 -7.62 10.05
C ASP A 146 18.26 -9.12 9.76
N LYS A 147 17.28 -9.74 9.10
CA LYS A 147 17.26 -11.18 8.81
C LYS A 147 17.36 -11.53 7.33
N GLU A 148 16.88 -10.67 6.47
CA GLU A 148 16.73 -10.93 5.05
C GLU A 148 17.41 -9.82 4.25
N ALA A 149 18.19 -10.20 3.22
CA ALA A 149 18.77 -9.20 2.31
C ALA A 149 17.67 -8.48 1.54
N ASN A 150 17.89 -7.19 1.27
CA ASN A 150 17.00 -6.43 0.41
C ASN A 150 17.04 -7.02 -1.02
N PRO A 151 15.91 -7.56 -1.54
CA PRO A 151 15.88 -8.21 -2.84
C PRO A 151 16.15 -7.24 -4.01
N PHE A 152 16.13 -5.93 -3.76
CA PHE A 152 16.36 -4.91 -4.79
C PHE A 152 17.79 -4.33 -4.79
N ASP A 153 18.63 -4.67 -3.80
CA ASP A 153 20.02 -4.14 -3.71
C ASP A 153 20.86 -4.42 -4.94
N GLY A 154 20.64 -5.55 -5.61
CA GLY A 154 21.35 -5.91 -6.84
C GLY A 154 20.90 -5.10 -8.07
N ALA A 155 19.68 -4.59 -8.08
CA ALA A 155 19.13 -3.88 -9.24
C ALA A 155 19.70 -2.46 -9.40
N PHE A 156 20.23 -1.87 -8.33
CA PHE A 156 20.78 -0.51 -8.32
C PHE A 156 22.30 -0.43 -8.35
N ARG A 157 23.00 -1.56 -8.21
CA ARG A 157 24.49 -1.60 -8.20
C ARG A 157 25.13 -1.68 -9.58
N SER A 158 24.37 -1.82 -10.66
CA SER A 158 24.92 -2.06 -12.01
C SER A 158 25.30 -0.80 -12.79
N HIS A 159 25.36 0.36 -12.18
CA HIS A 159 25.66 1.64 -12.86
C HIS A 159 26.72 2.50 -12.16
N THR A 160 27.63 1.89 -11.38
CA THR A 160 28.83 2.57 -10.88
C THR A 160 30.08 2.02 -11.50
#